data_92767867805a23cb391a57a07231b4df
#
_entry.id   92767867805a23cb391a57a07231b4df
#
_cell.length_a   1.000
_cell.length_b   1.000
_cell.length_c   1.000
_cell.angle_alpha   90.00
_cell.angle_beta   90.00
_cell.angle_gamma   90.00
#
_symmetry.space_group_name_H-M   'P 1'
#
loop_
_entity.id
_entity.type
_entity.pdbx_description
1 polymer ?
#
loop_
_entity_poly.entity_id
_entity_poly.type
_entity_poly.pdbx_seq_one_letter_code
_entity_poly.pdbx_strand_id
1 'polypeptide(L)'
;MDIQSSTLAETFKLFAVFVPGWVSPVNSPAPAHGGIPRSLYDDKPTGLQVVIDPWSESQRRNQSMKAFDSVALYVNDDAPSVAGDTVQPGDEQKRIALNIPHGHLIHGVNKLYYKVTRGSGNVERSRDLLVLYHLRAPGNLALVIPADVVANGVSAARAAQGVVFGFRYTTLQAYDVVRFRIGNESFTKEVSDPQTPLTITLSTADFQKIGDGKVELDFVVTDQLGNSATSGVQTLDIHLAEVELSPPTLVKPAVDPIDVLNHKNGVTIRIDYPGAQSGDRARLIEVKPPAGATPFPLVQFNTNNRVNTVLTQAYLAARQGKEILFRWN
;
A
#
# COMPACT_ATOMS: atom_id res chain seq x y z
N MET A 1 30.20 42.81 16.68
CA MET A 1 29.05 42.52 17.57
C MET A 1 29.51 41.47 18.58
N ASP A 2 29.46 41.81 19.85
CA ASP A 2 30.02 40.98 20.91
C ASP A 2 29.18 39.70 21.07
N ILE A 3 29.79 38.54 21.18
CA ILE A 3 29.15 37.21 21.33
C ILE A 3 28.15 37.19 22.51
N GLN A 4 28.45 37.97 23.58
CA GLN A 4 27.57 38.10 24.74
C GLN A 4 26.27 38.85 24.41
N SER A 5 26.29 39.83 23.51
CA SER A 5 25.07 40.58 23.14
C SER A 5 24.15 39.76 22.21
N SER A 6 24.70 38.87 21.37
CA SER A 6 23.91 37.99 20.52
C SER A 6 23.22 36.87 21.33
N THR A 7 23.90 36.28 22.30
CA THR A 7 23.35 35.27 23.19
C THR A 7 22.25 35.84 24.09
N LEU A 8 22.44 37.04 24.63
CA LEU A 8 21.43 37.78 25.40
C LEU A 8 20.20 38.14 24.54
N ALA A 9 20.38 38.55 23.29
CA ALA A 9 19.28 38.86 22.38
C ALA A 9 18.44 37.62 22.01
N GLU A 10 19.04 36.42 21.93
CA GLU A 10 18.29 35.16 21.72
C GLU A 10 17.49 34.72 22.98
N THR A 11 18.02 34.99 24.16
CA THR A 11 17.35 34.62 25.43
C THR A 11 16.06 35.42 25.67
N PHE A 12 15.91 36.57 25.04
CA PHE A 12 14.80 37.51 25.21
C PHE A 12 13.75 37.48 24.08
N LYS A 13 13.81 36.57 23.14
CA LYS A 13 12.77 36.41 22.10
C LYS A 13 11.54 35.76 22.66
N LEU A 14 10.36 36.18 22.17
CA LEU A 14 9.09 35.52 22.43
C LEU A 14 9.16 34.05 21.95
N PHE A 15 8.48 33.13 22.66
CA PHE A 15 8.40 31.72 22.25
C PHE A 15 7.73 31.57 20.88
N ALA A 16 8.05 30.52 20.16
CA ALA A 16 7.36 30.17 18.92
C ALA A 16 5.87 29.87 19.18
N VAL A 17 5.05 29.99 18.16
CA VAL A 17 3.66 29.51 18.19
C VAL A 17 3.63 28.00 18.48
N PHE A 18 2.57 27.53 19.09
CA PHE A 18 2.28 26.12 19.29
C PHE A 18 1.19 25.66 18.31
N VAL A 19 1.36 24.51 17.66
CA VAL A 19 0.36 23.90 16.76
C VAL A 19 -0.20 22.64 17.43
N PRO A 20 -1.44 22.64 17.91
CA PRO A 20 -2.04 21.45 18.52
C PRO A 20 -2.15 20.30 17.50
N GLY A 21 -1.70 19.11 17.90
CA GLY A 21 -1.84 17.89 17.08
C GLY A 21 -0.84 17.74 15.93
N TRP A 22 0.17 18.59 15.81
CA TRP A 22 1.23 18.43 14.82
C TRP A 22 2.00 17.11 15.01
N VAL A 23 2.71 16.67 13.97
CA VAL A 23 3.52 15.43 13.99
C VAL A 23 4.99 15.81 14.21
N SER A 24 5.66 15.09 15.11
CA SER A 24 7.10 15.23 15.36
C SER A 24 7.67 13.90 15.89
N PRO A 25 8.89 13.52 15.48
CA PRO A 25 9.77 14.18 14.53
C PRO A 25 9.33 14.01 13.06
N VAL A 26 9.84 14.84 12.16
CA VAL A 26 9.70 14.72 10.72
C VAL A 26 11.07 14.81 10.05
N ASN A 27 11.21 14.22 8.87
CA ASN A 27 12.41 14.28 8.06
C ASN A 27 12.21 15.22 6.88
N SER A 28 13.11 16.15 6.69
CA SER A 28 13.05 17.12 5.58
C SER A 28 14.47 17.56 5.19
N PRO A 29 14.74 17.84 3.89
CA PRO A 29 16.01 18.41 3.47
C PRO A 29 16.31 19.77 4.12
N ALA A 30 15.27 20.59 4.35
CA ALA A 30 15.35 21.80 5.13
C ALA A 30 14.97 21.53 6.60
N PRO A 31 15.59 22.23 7.59
CA PRO A 31 15.23 22.06 8.98
C PRO A 31 13.72 22.25 9.23
N ALA A 32 13.10 21.30 9.93
CA ALA A 32 11.71 21.38 10.37
C ALA A 32 11.60 20.88 11.81
N HIS A 33 10.80 21.57 12.63
CA HIS A 33 10.56 21.18 14.04
C HIS A 33 9.46 20.13 14.16
N GLY A 34 8.57 20.04 13.14
CA GLY A 34 7.47 19.10 13.04
C GLY A 34 6.72 19.29 11.74
N GLY A 35 5.60 18.59 11.57
CA GLY A 35 4.81 18.60 10.36
C GLY A 35 3.31 18.77 10.61
N ILE A 36 2.61 19.31 9.64
CA ILE A 36 1.18 19.59 9.69
C ILE A 36 0.43 18.54 8.84
N PRO A 37 -0.29 17.57 9.48
CA PRO A 37 -1.25 16.74 8.77
C PRO A 37 -2.30 17.57 8.05
N ARG A 38 -2.76 17.12 6.89
CA ARG A 38 -3.85 17.77 6.15
C ARG A 38 -5.14 17.86 6.98
N SER A 39 -5.39 16.88 7.83
CA SER A 39 -6.52 16.84 8.75
C SER A 39 -6.56 18.01 9.76
N LEU A 40 -5.44 18.68 10.00
CA LEU A 40 -5.37 19.87 10.86
C LEU A 40 -5.56 21.17 10.09
N TYR A 41 -5.40 21.16 8.78
CA TYR A 41 -5.46 22.36 7.94
C TYR A 41 -6.56 22.27 6.89
N ASP A 42 -6.43 21.36 5.92
CA ASP A 42 -7.36 21.27 4.77
C ASP A 42 -8.77 20.81 5.17
N ASP A 43 -8.86 19.90 6.13
CA ASP A 43 -10.13 19.34 6.59
C ASP A 43 -10.82 20.20 7.67
N LYS A 44 -10.21 21.34 8.05
CA LYS A 44 -10.76 22.28 9.04
C LYS A 44 -11.34 23.50 8.35
N PRO A 45 -12.61 23.84 8.53
CA PRO A 45 -13.23 24.98 7.87
C PRO A 45 -12.53 26.33 8.13
N THR A 46 -11.89 26.45 9.30
CA THR A 46 -11.18 27.67 9.74
C THR A 46 -9.69 27.67 9.40
N GLY A 47 -9.18 26.62 8.74
CA GLY A 47 -7.76 26.42 8.51
C GLY A 47 -6.99 25.94 9.74
N LEU A 48 -5.68 26.16 9.81
CA LEU A 48 -4.80 25.65 10.85
C LEU A 48 -4.89 26.50 12.13
N GLN A 49 -5.32 25.88 13.22
CA GLN A 49 -5.28 26.51 14.52
C GLN A 49 -3.84 26.56 15.06
N VAL A 50 -3.42 27.74 15.50
CA VAL A 50 -2.19 27.96 16.26
C VAL A 50 -2.50 28.62 17.59
N VAL A 51 -1.68 28.37 18.58
CA VAL A 51 -1.86 28.89 19.95
C VAL A 51 -0.61 29.63 20.36
N ILE A 52 -0.80 30.80 20.96
CA ILE A 52 0.25 31.64 21.50
C ILE A 52 0.06 31.66 23.02
N ASP A 53 1.08 31.23 23.75
CA ASP A 53 1.08 31.30 25.22
C ASP A 53 1.28 32.76 25.68
N PRO A 54 0.68 33.13 26.81
CA PRO A 54 0.93 34.43 27.40
C PRO A 54 2.43 34.66 27.63
N TRP A 55 2.93 35.78 27.17
CA TRP A 55 4.32 36.14 27.42
C TRP A 55 4.48 36.70 28.83
N SER A 56 5.45 36.18 29.58
CA SER A 56 5.68 36.47 30.99
C SER A 56 6.93 37.30 31.23
N GLU A 57 7.07 37.86 32.44
CA GLU A 57 8.20 38.67 32.90
C GLU A 57 9.57 37.97 32.85
N SER A 58 9.60 36.64 32.78
CA SER A 58 10.86 35.89 32.69
C SER A 58 11.65 36.16 31.41
N GLN A 59 11.02 36.71 30.39
CA GLN A 59 11.65 37.01 29.10
C GLN A 59 12.27 38.42 29.02
N ARG A 60 11.73 39.40 29.78
CA ARG A 60 12.34 40.74 30.05
C ARG A 60 11.67 41.39 31.25
N ARG A 61 12.42 42.05 32.12
CA ARG A 61 11.86 42.84 33.22
C ARG A 61 10.77 43.80 32.69
N ASN A 62 9.55 43.72 33.20
CA ASN A 62 8.36 44.55 32.91
C ASN A 62 7.72 44.37 31.52
N GLN A 63 7.80 43.20 30.89
CA GLN A 63 7.19 42.97 29.57
C GLN A 63 6.21 41.78 29.54
N SER A 64 5.45 41.57 30.62
CA SER A 64 4.32 40.65 30.61
C SER A 64 3.23 41.11 29.63
N MET A 65 2.38 40.16 29.22
CA MET A 65 1.20 40.42 28.41
C MET A 65 0.26 41.41 29.10
N LYS A 66 -0.18 42.42 28.38
CA LYS A 66 -1.06 43.47 28.89
C LYS A 66 -2.27 43.68 27.99
N ALA A 67 -3.33 44.21 28.60
CA ALA A 67 -4.49 44.67 27.82
C ALA A 67 -4.04 45.66 26.71
N PHE A 68 -4.66 45.56 25.55
CA PHE A 68 -4.39 46.31 24.32
C PHE A 68 -3.07 46.02 23.62
N ASP A 69 -2.28 45.04 24.08
CA ASP A 69 -1.24 44.49 23.24
C ASP A 69 -1.90 43.78 22.04
N SER A 70 -1.39 44.02 20.84
CA SER A 70 -1.90 43.35 19.62
C SER A 70 -0.92 42.30 19.12
N VAL A 71 -1.46 41.19 18.64
CA VAL A 71 -0.72 40.07 18.04
C VAL A 71 -1.04 39.98 16.56
N ALA A 72 -0.01 39.87 15.73
CA ALA A 72 -0.14 39.60 14.30
C ALA A 72 0.67 38.37 13.92
N LEU A 73 0.01 37.36 13.31
CA LEU A 73 0.58 36.08 12.88
C LEU A 73 1.02 36.17 11.41
N TYR A 74 2.18 35.60 11.12
CA TYR A 74 2.79 35.61 9.77
C TYR A 74 3.19 34.19 9.34
N VAL A 75 3.15 33.97 8.04
CA VAL A 75 3.58 32.72 7.36
C VAL A 75 4.58 33.10 6.26
N ASN A 76 5.73 32.43 6.22
CA ASN A 76 6.76 32.53 5.15
C ASN A 76 7.28 33.98 4.85
N ASP A 77 7.31 34.87 5.83
CA ASP A 77 7.67 36.27 5.67
C ASP A 77 6.75 37.11 4.77
N ASP A 78 5.59 36.57 4.41
CA ASP A 78 4.61 37.30 3.63
C ASP A 78 4.00 38.45 4.43
N ALA A 79 3.73 39.55 3.75
CA ALA A 79 2.96 40.67 4.27
C ALA A 79 1.67 40.78 3.44
N PRO A 80 0.53 41.00 4.06
CA PRO A 80 0.23 41.31 5.47
C PRO A 80 0.20 40.08 6.37
N SER A 81 -0.01 40.29 7.69
CA SER A 81 -0.30 39.20 8.64
C SER A 81 -1.53 38.39 8.22
N VAL A 82 -1.50 37.10 8.43
CA VAL A 82 -2.59 36.16 8.03
C VAL A 82 -3.72 36.11 9.05
N ALA A 83 -3.43 36.43 10.31
CA ALA A 83 -4.40 36.54 11.39
C ALA A 83 -3.87 37.46 12.48
N GLY A 84 -4.73 37.90 13.37
CA GLY A 84 -4.35 38.74 14.52
C GLY A 84 -5.46 38.87 15.53
N ASP A 85 -5.07 39.33 16.73
CA ASP A 85 -5.99 39.59 17.83
C ASP A 85 -5.41 40.69 18.73
N THR A 86 -6.25 41.21 19.60
CA THR A 86 -5.88 42.20 20.62
C THR A 86 -6.28 41.69 22.00
N VAL A 87 -5.34 41.76 22.94
CA VAL A 87 -5.57 41.32 24.33
C VAL A 87 -6.61 42.22 24.96
N GLN A 88 -7.72 41.62 25.38
CA GLN A 88 -8.76 42.34 26.08
C GLN A 88 -8.45 42.45 27.58
N PRO A 89 -8.95 43.49 28.27
CA PRO A 89 -8.81 43.61 29.73
C PRO A 89 -9.36 42.38 30.45
N GLY A 90 -8.53 41.71 31.25
CA GLY A 90 -8.83 40.46 31.96
C GLY A 90 -8.40 39.19 31.24
N ASP A 91 -7.81 39.34 30.02
CA ASP A 91 -7.32 38.20 29.23
C ASP A 91 -5.78 38.08 29.22
N GLU A 92 -5.10 38.86 30.06
CA GLU A 92 -3.64 38.97 30.11
C GLU A 92 -2.91 37.68 30.47
N GLN A 93 -3.66 36.66 30.98
CA GLN A 93 -3.12 35.35 31.29
C GLN A 93 -3.72 34.23 30.42
N LYS A 94 -4.54 34.61 29.42
CA LYS A 94 -5.17 33.63 28.54
C LYS A 94 -4.31 33.38 27.29
N ARG A 95 -4.38 32.16 26.80
CA ARG A 95 -3.81 31.79 25.50
C ARG A 95 -4.59 32.47 24.37
N ILE A 96 -3.87 32.94 23.36
CA ILE A 96 -4.46 33.49 22.15
C ILE A 96 -4.50 32.37 21.09
N ALA A 97 -5.70 32.03 20.63
CA ALA A 97 -5.88 31.06 19.55
C ALA A 97 -6.18 31.82 18.24
N LEU A 98 -5.35 31.59 17.23
CA LEU A 98 -5.50 32.17 15.89
C LEU A 98 -5.61 31.05 14.86
N ASN A 99 -6.22 31.36 13.70
CA ASN A 99 -6.30 30.41 12.60
C ASN A 99 -5.55 30.95 11.38
N ILE A 100 -4.70 30.11 10.77
CA ILE A 100 -4.09 30.38 9.47
C ILE A 100 -5.10 29.96 8.40
N PRO A 101 -5.65 30.87 7.60
CA PRO A 101 -6.61 30.55 6.57
C PRO A 101 -6.02 29.62 5.49
N HIS A 102 -6.87 28.95 4.74
CA HIS A 102 -6.42 28.12 3.62
C HIS A 102 -5.65 28.94 2.57
N GLY A 103 -4.69 28.29 1.91
CA GLY A 103 -3.87 28.88 0.84
C GLY A 103 -2.60 29.57 1.30
N HIS A 104 -2.34 29.66 2.61
CA HIS A 104 -1.12 30.29 3.14
C HIS A 104 0.03 29.30 3.38
N LEU A 105 -0.25 28.00 3.54
CA LEU A 105 0.81 26.99 3.62
C LEU A 105 1.18 26.50 2.21
N ILE A 106 2.47 26.48 1.92
CA ILE A 106 3.04 25.97 0.67
C ILE A 106 3.60 24.54 0.89
N HIS A 107 3.78 23.79 -0.18
CA HIS A 107 4.45 22.49 -0.12
C HIS A 107 5.89 22.63 0.39
N GLY A 108 6.27 21.81 1.36
CA GLY A 108 7.59 21.87 1.99
C GLY A 108 7.57 22.56 3.35
N VAL A 109 8.71 23.12 3.76
CA VAL A 109 8.86 23.76 5.06
C VAL A 109 8.29 25.17 5.04
N ASN A 110 7.37 25.44 5.95
CA ASN A 110 6.76 26.74 6.18
C ASN A 110 7.28 27.32 7.49
N LYS A 111 7.46 28.63 7.52
CA LYS A 111 7.92 29.39 8.69
C LYS A 111 6.74 30.15 9.30
N LEU A 112 6.42 29.81 10.56
CA LEU A 112 5.37 30.49 11.33
C LEU A 112 6.01 31.36 12.40
N TYR A 113 5.58 32.61 12.53
CA TYR A 113 5.99 33.51 13.60
C TYR A 113 4.91 34.55 13.85
N TYR A 114 4.99 35.21 14.99
CA TYR A 114 4.11 36.35 15.30
C TYR A 114 4.89 37.58 15.75
N LYS A 115 4.26 38.72 15.65
CA LYS A 115 4.73 39.96 16.21
C LYS A 115 3.71 40.47 17.23
N VAL A 116 4.23 40.97 18.34
CA VAL A 116 3.44 41.69 19.37
C VAL A 116 3.73 43.16 19.25
N THR A 117 2.70 43.96 19.08
CA THR A 117 2.78 45.42 19.19
C THR A 117 2.22 45.85 20.51
N ARG A 118 3.02 46.49 21.33
CA ARG A 118 2.65 47.00 22.66
C ARG A 118 1.85 48.27 22.56
N GLY A 119 1.06 48.58 23.59
CA GLY A 119 0.41 49.89 23.71
C GLY A 119 1.36 51.06 23.65
N SER A 120 2.66 50.85 23.96
CA SER A 120 3.75 51.86 23.80
C SER A 120 4.24 52.02 22.35
N GLY A 121 3.76 51.23 21.40
CA GLY A 121 4.22 51.19 20.00
C GLY A 121 5.45 50.32 19.77
N ASN A 122 6.05 49.72 20.80
CA ASN A 122 7.17 48.79 20.63
C ASN A 122 6.71 47.49 19.97
N VAL A 123 7.47 46.96 19.02
CA VAL A 123 7.18 45.71 18.31
C VAL A 123 8.22 44.66 18.67
N GLU A 124 7.78 43.49 19.04
CA GLU A 124 8.61 42.33 19.32
C GLU A 124 8.22 41.15 18.42
N ARG A 125 9.21 40.35 17.98
CA ARG A 125 9.00 39.20 17.12
C ARG A 125 9.32 37.91 17.87
N SER A 126 8.47 36.88 17.69
CA SER A 126 8.69 35.52 18.22
C SER A 126 9.84 34.82 17.52
N ARG A 127 10.25 33.70 18.11
CA ARG A 127 11.05 32.67 17.41
C ARG A 127 10.22 32.09 16.28
N ASP A 128 10.92 31.58 15.25
CA ASP A 128 10.32 30.90 14.13
C ASP A 128 9.95 29.46 14.52
N LEU A 129 8.76 29.01 14.14
CA LEU A 129 8.39 27.61 14.09
C LEU A 129 8.46 27.15 12.63
N LEU A 130 9.33 26.19 12.34
CA LEU A 130 9.48 25.59 11.02
C LEU A 130 8.65 24.31 10.95
N VAL A 131 7.66 24.28 10.06
CA VAL A 131 6.73 23.16 9.93
C VAL A 131 6.68 22.61 8.51
N LEU A 132 6.80 21.30 8.37
CA LEU A 132 6.64 20.61 7.10
C LEU A 132 5.15 20.48 6.77
N TYR A 133 4.78 20.77 5.53
CA TYR A 133 3.42 20.57 5.02
C TYR A 133 3.44 19.95 3.62
N HIS A 134 2.58 18.97 3.39
CA HIS A 134 2.38 18.35 2.08
C HIS A 134 1.09 18.85 1.44
N LEU A 135 1.21 19.63 0.37
CA LEU A 135 0.05 20.19 -0.34
C LEU A 135 -0.89 19.13 -0.89
N ARG A 136 -0.38 17.94 -1.19
CA ARG A 136 -1.17 16.81 -1.71
C ARG A 136 -0.85 15.56 -0.92
N ALA A 137 -1.89 14.81 -0.55
CA ALA A 137 -1.75 13.45 -0.05
C ALA A 137 -1.35 12.48 -1.18
N PRO A 138 -0.84 11.29 -0.86
CA PRO A 138 -0.70 10.20 -1.82
C PRO A 138 -2.02 9.97 -2.58
N GLY A 139 -1.95 9.72 -3.91
CA GLY A 139 -3.13 9.54 -4.74
C GLY A 139 -2.84 8.70 -5.98
N ASN A 140 -3.89 8.34 -6.75
CA ASN A 140 -3.78 7.53 -7.97
C ASN A 140 -2.95 6.25 -7.77
N LEU A 141 -3.28 5.50 -6.71
CA LEU A 141 -2.57 4.30 -6.32
C LEU A 141 -2.79 3.18 -7.33
N ALA A 142 -1.71 2.59 -7.85
CA ALA A 142 -1.74 1.47 -8.77
C ALA A 142 -0.78 0.37 -8.32
N LEU A 143 -1.35 -0.81 -8.03
CA LEU A 143 -0.59 -2.03 -7.74
C LEU A 143 -0.19 -2.68 -9.07
N VAL A 144 1.10 -2.94 -9.23
CA VAL A 144 1.66 -3.59 -10.42
C VAL A 144 1.98 -5.04 -10.08
N ILE A 145 1.24 -5.95 -10.69
CA ILE A 145 1.45 -7.41 -10.59
C ILE A 145 2.13 -7.87 -11.89
N PRO A 146 3.11 -8.79 -11.85
CA PRO A 146 3.70 -9.34 -13.07
C PRO A 146 2.63 -9.96 -13.98
N ALA A 147 2.75 -9.75 -15.29
CA ALA A 147 1.72 -10.16 -16.26
C ALA A 147 1.49 -11.68 -16.28
N ASP A 148 2.55 -12.46 -16.08
CA ASP A 148 2.48 -13.92 -15.96
C ASP A 148 1.68 -14.36 -14.72
N VAL A 149 1.83 -13.64 -13.61
CA VAL A 149 1.13 -13.87 -12.35
C VAL A 149 -0.36 -13.48 -12.44
N VAL A 150 -0.66 -12.39 -13.16
CA VAL A 150 -2.06 -12.02 -13.45
C VAL A 150 -2.76 -13.09 -14.30
N ALA A 151 -2.05 -13.63 -15.31
CA ALA A 151 -2.62 -14.60 -16.24
C ALA A 151 -2.74 -16.00 -15.66
N ASN A 152 -1.77 -16.44 -14.83
CA ASN A 152 -1.63 -17.84 -14.44
C ASN A 152 -1.65 -18.05 -12.92
N GLY A 153 -1.76 -17.00 -12.12
CA GLY A 153 -1.62 -17.10 -10.66
C GLY A 153 -0.17 -17.39 -10.22
N VAL A 154 -0.02 -17.81 -8.97
CA VAL A 154 1.27 -18.14 -8.35
C VAL A 154 1.34 -19.64 -8.09
N SER A 155 2.07 -20.37 -8.93
CA SER A 155 2.42 -21.78 -8.70
C SER A 155 3.65 -21.91 -7.81
N ALA A 156 3.94 -23.12 -7.29
CA ALA A 156 5.15 -23.40 -6.53
C ALA A 156 6.43 -23.01 -7.28
N ALA A 157 6.51 -23.32 -8.59
CA ALA A 157 7.64 -22.98 -9.44
C ALA A 157 7.81 -21.45 -9.58
N ARG A 158 6.70 -20.71 -9.67
CA ARG A 158 6.71 -19.24 -9.77
C ARG A 158 7.08 -18.58 -8.43
N ALA A 159 6.55 -19.10 -7.32
CA ALA A 159 6.91 -18.65 -5.98
C ALA A 159 8.41 -18.85 -5.68
N ALA A 160 9.00 -19.97 -6.14
CA ALA A 160 10.42 -20.25 -5.98
C ALA A 160 11.35 -19.24 -6.67
N GLN A 161 10.88 -18.55 -7.72
CA GLN A 161 11.60 -17.47 -8.39
C GLN A 161 11.47 -16.12 -7.69
N GLY A 162 10.56 -16.02 -6.69
CA GLY A 162 10.15 -14.77 -6.09
C GLY A 162 9.21 -13.96 -6.98
N VAL A 163 8.17 -13.40 -6.42
CA VAL A 163 7.20 -12.54 -7.13
C VAL A 163 7.39 -11.10 -6.70
N VAL A 164 7.70 -10.24 -7.66
CA VAL A 164 7.96 -8.81 -7.43
C VAL A 164 6.68 -8.02 -7.66
N PHE A 165 6.12 -7.43 -6.61
CA PHE A 165 5.00 -6.49 -6.68
C PHE A 165 5.52 -5.06 -6.72
N GLY A 166 4.99 -4.24 -7.62
CA GLY A 166 5.33 -2.84 -7.75
C GLY A 166 4.23 -1.92 -7.25
N PHE A 167 4.61 -0.77 -6.69
CA PHE A 167 3.67 0.21 -6.15
C PHE A 167 3.91 1.55 -6.82
N ARG A 168 2.85 2.13 -7.39
CA ARG A 168 2.89 3.43 -8.04
C ARG A 168 1.81 4.32 -7.46
N TYR A 169 2.14 5.57 -7.22
CA TYR A 169 1.20 6.60 -6.80
C TYR A 169 1.76 7.98 -7.09
N THR A 170 0.90 8.99 -7.13
CA THR A 170 1.31 10.38 -7.25
C THR A 170 1.86 10.89 -5.92
N THR A 171 2.76 11.88 -5.97
CA THR A 171 3.41 12.48 -4.79
C THR A 171 4.27 11.51 -3.97
N LEU A 172 4.90 10.52 -4.64
CA LEU A 172 5.87 9.62 -4.02
C LEU A 172 7.01 10.45 -3.42
N GLN A 173 7.25 10.28 -2.12
CA GLN A 173 8.27 11.01 -1.38
C GLN A 173 9.09 10.06 -0.50
N ALA A 174 10.29 10.49 -0.11
CA ALA A 174 11.06 9.80 0.91
C ALA A 174 10.27 9.77 2.23
N TYR A 175 10.45 8.69 2.98
CA TYR A 175 9.77 8.41 4.26
C TYR A 175 8.27 8.09 4.14
N ASP A 176 7.71 8.01 2.93
CA ASP A 176 6.41 7.38 2.76
C ASP A 176 6.48 5.91 3.13
N VAL A 177 5.44 5.39 3.76
CA VAL A 177 5.35 4.00 4.16
C VAL A 177 4.26 3.31 3.35
N VAL A 178 4.65 2.30 2.57
CA VAL A 178 3.73 1.41 1.86
C VAL A 178 3.48 0.19 2.73
N ARG A 179 2.20 -0.10 3.00
CA ARG A 179 1.73 -1.33 3.60
C ARG A 179 0.95 -2.13 2.57
N PHE A 180 1.57 -3.16 2.03
CA PHE A 180 0.97 -4.11 1.09
C PHE A 180 0.24 -5.19 1.87
N ARG A 181 -1.04 -5.45 1.54
CA ARG A 181 -1.89 -6.47 2.13
C ARG A 181 -2.21 -7.52 1.08
N ILE A 182 -2.12 -8.79 1.44
CA ILE A 182 -2.44 -9.93 0.58
C ILE A 182 -2.99 -11.07 1.44
N GLY A 183 -4.26 -11.42 1.23
CA GLY A 183 -4.99 -12.32 2.12
C GLY A 183 -4.95 -11.77 3.56
N ASN A 184 -4.47 -12.60 4.50
CA ASN A 184 -4.33 -12.23 5.91
C ASN A 184 -2.95 -11.67 6.28
N GLU A 185 -2.02 -11.61 5.31
CA GLU A 185 -0.65 -11.15 5.53
C GLU A 185 -0.47 -9.69 5.12
N SER A 186 0.50 -9.02 5.73
CA SER A 186 0.87 -7.66 5.36
C SER A 186 2.38 -7.45 5.39
N PHE A 187 2.88 -6.71 4.39
CA PHE A 187 4.28 -6.39 4.20
C PHE A 187 4.45 -4.89 4.14
N THR A 188 5.43 -4.37 4.88
CA THR A 188 5.64 -2.92 4.97
C THR A 188 6.98 -2.56 4.38
N LYS A 189 7.03 -1.45 3.65
CA LYS A 189 8.25 -0.88 3.09
C LYS A 189 8.21 0.64 3.15
N GLU A 190 9.28 1.22 3.68
CA GLU A 190 9.51 2.67 3.64
C GLU A 190 10.21 3.05 2.33
N VAL A 191 9.83 4.19 1.78
CA VAL A 191 10.48 4.81 0.62
C VAL A 191 11.74 5.54 1.07
N SER A 192 12.88 4.97 0.79
CA SER A 192 14.19 5.61 1.07
C SER A 192 14.58 6.61 -0.03
N ASP A 193 14.31 6.26 -1.29
CA ASP A 193 14.61 7.08 -2.46
C ASP A 193 13.43 7.04 -3.45
N PRO A 194 12.74 8.19 -3.67
CA PRO A 194 11.61 8.25 -4.59
C PRO A 194 11.99 8.10 -6.08
N GLN A 195 13.28 8.10 -6.42
CA GLN A 195 13.74 7.86 -7.79
C GLN A 195 13.91 6.37 -8.11
N THR A 196 13.94 5.52 -7.10
CA THR A 196 14.03 4.05 -7.29
C THR A 196 12.65 3.40 -7.35
N PRO A 197 12.47 2.33 -8.19
CA PRO A 197 11.22 1.59 -8.22
C PRO A 197 10.85 1.04 -6.85
N LEU A 198 9.66 1.37 -6.39
CA LEU A 198 9.14 0.87 -5.13
C LEU A 198 8.53 -0.52 -5.34
N THR A 199 9.17 -1.55 -4.79
CA THR A 199 8.78 -2.95 -4.97
C THR A 199 8.90 -3.74 -3.69
N ILE A 200 8.06 -4.77 -3.53
CA ILE A 200 8.18 -5.82 -2.52
C ILE A 200 8.26 -7.16 -3.25
N THR A 201 9.23 -7.99 -2.88
CA THR A 201 9.36 -9.35 -3.43
C THR A 201 8.87 -10.34 -2.38
N LEU A 202 7.90 -11.18 -2.75
CA LEU A 202 7.42 -12.27 -1.93
C LEU A 202 8.10 -13.58 -2.33
N SER A 203 8.57 -14.30 -1.32
CA SER A 203 9.21 -15.62 -1.45
C SER A 203 8.19 -16.76 -1.34
N THR A 204 8.64 -17.99 -1.61
CA THR A 204 7.83 -19.20 -1.37
C THR A 204 7.31 -19.26 0.08
N ALA A 205 8.15 -18.91 1.06
CA ALA A 205 7.76 -18.94 2.47
C ALA A 205 6.65 -17.93 2.79
N ASP A 206 6.63 -16.78 2.10
CA ASP A 206 5.57 -15.78 2.26
C ASP A 206 4.25 -16.30 1.67
N PHE A 207 4.28 -16.88 0.47
CA PHE A 207 3.10 -17.50 -0.14
C PHE A 207 2.55 -18.67 0.66
N GLN A 208 3.42 -19.48 1.29
CA GLN A 208 2.99 -20.56 2.19
C GLN A 208 2.20 -20.05 3.41
N LYS A 209 2.55 -18.88 3.95
CA LYS A 209 1.80 -18.24 5.04
C LYS A 209 0.45 -17.68 4.56
N ILE A 210 0.42 -17.12 3.35
CA ILE A 210 -0.80 -16.60 2.75
C ILE A 210 -1.79 -17.77 2.48
N GLY A 211 -1.28 -18.91 2.00
CA GLY A 211 -2.06 -20.11 1.68
C GLY A 211 -2.56 -20.15 0.24
N ASP A 212 -3.00 -21.35 -0.18
CA ASP A 212 -3.57 -21.57 -1.50
C ASP A 212 -5.00 -21.05 -1.61
N GLY A 213 -5.39 -20.59 -2.80
CA GLY A 213 -6.72 -20.12 -3.14
C GLY A 213 -6.71 -18.70 -3.74
N LYS A 214 -7.92 -18.17 -3.96
CA LYS A 214 -8.10 -16.78 -4.41
C LYS A 214 -8.02 -15.83 -3.23
N VAL A 215 -7.06 -14.92 -3.27
CA VAL A 215 -6.83 -13.92 -2.22
C VAL A 215 -7.00 -12.51 -2.77
N GLU A 216 -7.48 -11.63 -1.92
CA GLU A 216 -7.53 -10.19 -2.21
C GLU A 216 -6.20 -9.54 -1.84
N LEU A 217 -5.83 -8.53 -2.63
CA LEU A 217 -4.64 -7.74 -2.40
C LEU A 217 -4.88 -6.27 -2.71
N ASP A 218 -4.33 -5.43 -1.86
CA ASP A 218 -4.31 -3.97 -1.98
C ASP A 218 -3.09 -3.40 -1.27
N PHE A 219 -2.93 -2.09 -1.31
CA PHE A 219 -1.93 -1.42 -0.48
C PHE A 219 -2.40 -0.06 0.01
N VAL A 220 -1.88 0.32 1.16
CA VAL A 220 -2.06 1.63 1.78
C VAL A 220 -0.74 2.36 1.74
N VAL A 221 -0.76 3.62 1.34
CA VAL A 221 0.38 4.54 1.49
C VAL A 221 0.06 5.52 2.58
N THR A 222 1.02 5.76 3.47
CA THR A 222 0.94 6.80 4.49
C THR A 222 2.21 7.65 4.41
N ASP A 223 2.08 8.95 4.21
CA ASP A 223 3.22 9.86 4.27
C ASP A 223 3.66 10.12 5.73
N GLN A 224 4.82 10.74 5.92
CA GLN A 224 5.36 11.02 7.25
C GLN A 224 4.50 11.99 8.09
N LEU A 225 3.53 12.67 7.50
CA LEU A 225 2.59 13.55 8.19
C LEU A 225 1.29 12.83 8.58
N GLY A 226 1.16 11.52 8.24
CA GLY A 226 -0.02 10.73 8.51
C GLY A 226 -1.13 10.84 7.47
N ASN A 227 -0.89 11.53 6.35
CA ASN A 227 -1.85 11.53 5.23
C ASN A 227 -1.79 10.19 4.52
N SER A 228 -2.93 9.52 4.35
CA SER A 228 -2.98 8.17 3.79
C SER A 228 -3.97 8.03 2.64
N ALA A 229 -3.71 7.06 1.77
CA ALA A 229 -4.62 6.62 0.72
C ALA A 229 -4.52 5.10 0.53
N THR A 230 -5.60 4.50 0.03
CA THR A 230 -5.70 3.05 -0.21
C THR A 230 -5.94 2.80 -1.69
N SER A 231 -5.29 1.77 -2.25
CA SER A 231 -5.51 1.33 -3.64
C SER A 231 -6.84 0.62 -3.81
N GLY A 232 -7.24 0.41 -5.07
CA GLY A 232 -8.29 -0.56 -5.38
C GLY A 232 -7.86 -1.98 -5.02
N VAL A 233 -8.83 -2.83 -4.66
CA VAL A 233 -8.62 -4.25 -4.38
C VAL A 233 -8.47 -4.99 -5.70
N GLN A 234 -7.49 -5.91 -5.78
CA GLN A 234 -7.30 -6.87 -6.85
C GLN A 234 -7.40 -8.29 -6.28
N THR A 235 -7.51 -9.29 -7.14
CA THR A 235 -7.53 -10.69 -6.75
C THR A 235 -6.39 -11.45 -7.39
N LEU A 236 -5.83 -12.41 -6.67
CA LEU A 236 -4.75 -13.27 -7.12
C LEU A 236 -5.07 -14.72 -6.76
N ASP A 237 -4.80 -15.63 -7.68
CA ASP A 237 -4.89 -17.07 -7.45
C ASP A 237 -3.52 -17.62 -7.02
N ILE A 238 -3.49 -18.35 -5.92
CA ILE A 238 -2.27 -19.00 -5.37
C ILE A 238 -2.53 -20.50 -5.33
N HIS A 239 -1.63 -21.28 -5.95
CA HIS A 239 -1.73 -22.73 -6.02
C HIS A 239 -0.32 -23.34 -5.91
N LEU A 240 0.18 -23.40 -4.68
CA LEU A 240 1.50 -23.95 -4.36
C LEU A 240 1.46 -25.48 -4.26
N ALA A 241 0.33 -26.03 -3.85
CA ALA A 241 0.17 -27.47 -3.81
C ALA A 241 0.24 -28.06 -5.22
N GLU A 242 1.15 -29.00 -5.43
CA GLU A 242 1.20 -29.76 -6.67
C GLU A 242 -0.06 -30.62 -6.74
N VAL A 243 -0.83 -30.43 -7.83
CA VAL A 243 -2.01 -31.26 -8.05
C VAL A 243 -1.53 -32.65 -8.46
N GLU A 244 -1.55 -33.60 -7.53
CA GLU A 244 -1.30 -35.01 -7.86
C GLU A 244 -2.44 -35.50 -8.74
N LEU A 245 -2.19 -35.65 -10.03
CA LEU A 245 -3.12 -36.23 -10.98
C LEU A 245 -3.03 -37.76 -10.86
N SER A 246 -4.03 -38.36 -10.24
CA SER A 246 -4.12 -39.82 -10.18
C SER A 246 -4.12 -40.43 -11.59
N PRO A 247 -3.43 -41.57 -11.82
CA PRO A 247 -3.44 -42.21 -13.11
C PRO A 247 -4.87 -42.57 -13.59
N PRO A 248 -5.13 -42.47 -14.90
CA PRO A 248 -6.43 -42.86 -15.43
C PRO A 248 -6.64 -44.37 -15.20
N THR A 249 -7.89 -44.77 -14.99
CA THR A 249 -8.26 -46.15 -14.64
C THR A 249 -9.08 -46.80 -15.74
N LEU A 250 -8.88 -48.10 -15.93
CA LEU A 250 -9.72 -48.92 -16.82
C LEU A 250 -11.06 -49.23 -16.13
N VAL A 251 -12.17 -48.95 -16.82
CA VAL A 251 -13.51 -49.16 -16.26
C VAL A 251 -13.96 -50.62 -16.53
N LYS A 252 -14.42 -51.29 -15.46
CA LYS A 252 -15.01 -52.64 -15.58
C LYS A 252 -16.19 -52.67 -16.57
N PRO A 253 -16.43 -53.79 -17.29
CA PRO A 253 -15.85 -55.11 -17.06
C PRO A 253 -14.48 -55.36 -17.72
N ALA A 254 -13.90 -54.36 -18.42
CA ALA A 254 -12.59 -54.53 -19.04
C ALA A 254 -11.50 -54.73 -17.96
N VAL A 255 -10.59 -55.64 -18.22
CA VAL A 255 -9.42 -55.96 -17.39
C VAL A 255 -8.14 -55.93 -18.23
N ASP A 256 -7.03 -55.70 -17.61
CA ASP A 256 -5.73 -55.75 -18.25
C ASP A 256 -5.11 -57.18 -18.10
N PRO A 257 -4.60 -57.82 -19.16
CA PRO A 257 -4.56 -57.37 -20.57
C PRO A 257 -5.95 -57.39 -21.22
N ILE A 258 -6.21 -56.39 -22.11
CA ILE A 258 -7.47 -56.19 -22.80
C ILE A 258 -7.56 -57.18 -23.99
N ASP A 259 -8.54 -58.10 -23.96
CA ASP A 259 -8.90 -58.88 -25.14
C ASP A 259 -9.83 -58.07 -26.06
N VAL A 260 -9.27 -57.58 -27.17
CA VAL A 260 -9.96 -56.69 -28.12
C VAL A 260 -11.19 -57.36 -28.76
N LEU A 261 -11.20 -58.71 -28.89
CA LEU A 261 -12.31 -59.45 -29.49
C LEU A 261 -13.55 -59.46 -28.58
N ASN A 262 -13.33 -59.41 -27.27
CA ASN A 262 -14.41 -59.39 -26.29
C ASN A 262 -14.97 -57.98 -26.06
N HIS A 263 -14.33 -56.92 -26.62
CA HIS A 263 -14.70 -55.51 -26.43
C HIS A 263 -15.04 -54.84 -27.76
N LYS A 264 -16.05 -55.33 -28.49
CA LYS A 264 -16.48 -54.80 -29.79
C LYS A 264 -16.86 -53.32 -29.77
N ASN A 265 -17.37 -52.83 -28.64
CA ASN A 265 -17.72 -51.40 -28.43
C ASN A 265 -16.57 -50.56 -27.86
N GLY A 266 -15.37 -51.12 -27.78
CA GLY A 266 -14.23 -50.49 -27.14
C GLY A 266 -14.23 -50.62 -25.62
N VAL A 267 -13.25 -49.98 -24.97
CA VAL A 267 -13.11 -49.94 -23.50
C VAL A 267 -13.07 -48.51 -23.03
N THR A 268 -13.51 -48.24 -21.80
CA THR A 268 -13.53 -46.89 -21.23
C THR A 268 -12.37 -46.72 -20.29
N ILE A 269 -11.61 -45.68 -20.52
CA ILE A 269 -10.64 -45.11 -19.57
C ILE A 269 -11.30 -43.97 -18.83
N ARG A 270 -11.20 -44.01 -17.52
CA ARG A 270 -11.76 -42.98 -16.61
C ARG A 270 -10.66 -42.16 -15.96
N ILE A 271 -10.86 -40.85 -15.96
CA ILE A 271 -10.13 -39.89 -15.16
C ILE A 271 -11.06 -39.50 -14.00
N ASP A 272 -10.63 -39.73 -12.79
CA ASP A 272 -11.29 -39.27 -11.57
C ASP A 272 -10.46 -38.14 -10.97
N TYR A 273 -11.06 -36.95 -10.80
CA TYR A 273 -10.43 -35.84 -10.14
C TYR A 273 -11.39 -35.15 -9.15
N PRO A 274 -11.35 -35.53 -7.87
CA PRO A 274 -12.27 -34.99 -6.85
C PRO A 274 -12.26 -33.49 -6.71
N GLY A 275 -11.13 -32.83 -7.04
CA GLY A 275 -10.96 -31.38 -7.01
C GLY A 275 -11.50 -30.61 -8.24
N ALA A 276 -12.11 -31.31 -9.22
CA ALA A 276 -12.63 -30.66 -10.42
C ALA A 276 -13.75 -29.66 -10.10
N GLN A 277 -13.65 -28.48 -10.68
CA GLN A 277 -14.66 -27.42 -10.57
C GLN A 277 -15.54 -27.38 -11.82
N SER A 278 -16.68 -26.68 -11.72
CA SER A 278 -17.57 -26.50 -12.88
C SER A 278 -16.85 -25.78 -14.03
N GLY A 279 -16.81 -26.41 -15.19
CA GLY A 279 -16.13 -25.90 -16.37
C GLY A 279 -14.75 -26.54 -16.62
N ASP A 280 -14.17 -27.22 -15.66
CA ASP A 280 -12.88 -27.91 -15.83
C ASP A 280 -12.97 -29.00 -16.88
N ARG A 281 -11.88 -29.18 -17.60
CA ARG A 281 -11.78 -30.15 -18.69
C ARG A 281 -10.51 -30.96 -18.54
N ALA A 282 -10.55 -32.21 -18.95
CA ALA A 282 -9.38 -33.07 -19.03
C ALA A 282 -9.22 -33.68 -20.42
N ARG A 283 -7.99 -34.01 -20.74
CA ARG A 283 -7.62 -34.74 -21.95
C ARG A 283 -6.81 -35.97 -21.57
N LEU A 284 -7.24 -37.14 -22.05
CA LEU A 284 -6.41 -38.36 -22.00
C LEU A 284 -5.25 -38.25 -22.98
N ILE A 285 -4.06 -38.60 -22.55
CA ILE A 285 -2.84 -38.55 -23.35
C ILE A 285 -2.17 -39.91 -23.35
N GLU A 286 -1.97 -40.51 -24.55
CA GLU A 286 -1.13 -41.67 -24.71
C GLU A 286 0.34 -41.30 -24.58
N VAL A 287 1.10 -41.96 -23.74
CA VAL A 287 2.54 -41.75 -23.62
C VAL A 287 3.26 -42.43 -24.76
N LYS A 288 3.98 -41.70 -25.61
CA LYS A 288 4.64 -42.15 -26.83
C LYS A 288 3.66 -42.74 -27.87
N PRO A 289 2.69 -41.96 -28.36
CA PRO A 289 1.75 -42.40 -29.36
C PRO A 289 2.48 -42.74 -30.69
N PRO A 290 1.92 -43.65 -31.54
CA PRO A 290 2.43 -43.86 -32.84
C PRO A 290 2.44 -42.61 -33.71
N ALA A 291 3.33 -42.52 -34.71
CA ALA A 291 3.36 -41.40 -35.63
C ALA A 291 2.01 -41.20 -36.33
N GLY A 292 1.49 -39.97 -36.34
CA GLY A 292 0.18 -39.66 -36.94
C GLY A 292 -1.03 -39.99 -36.07
N ALA A 293 -0.87 -40.41 -34.81
CA ALA A 293 -2.00 -40.63 -33.90
C ALA A 293 -2.74 -39.33 -33.60
N THR A 294 -4.06 -39.35 -33.74
CA THR A 294 -4.93 -38.22 -33.38
C THR A 294 -5.02 -38.07 -31.85
N PRO A 295 -4.78 -36.87 -31.32
CA PRO A 295 -4.96 -36.62 -29.88
C PRO A 295 -6.41 -36.87 -29.43
N PHE A 296 -6.60 -37.36 -28.22
CA PHE A 296 -7.92 -37.43 -27.63
C PHE A 296 -8.56 -36.05 -27.44
N PRO A 297 -9.91 -35.98 -27.48
CA PRO A 297 -10.59 -34.68 -27.29
C PRO A 297 -10.45 -34.19 -25.86
N LEU A 298 -10.53 -32.87 -25.69
CA LEU A 298 -10.68 -32.23 -24.39
C LEU A 298 -12.14 -32.38 -23.94
N VAL A 299 -12.39 -33.00 -22.81
CA VAL A 299 -13.73 -33.35 -22.30
C VAL A 299 -13.94 -32.66 -20.94
N GLN A 300 -15.13 -32.12 -20.74
CA GLN A 300 -15.51 -31.47 -19.46
C GLN A 300 -15.80 -32.56 -18.41
N PHE A 301 -15.40 -32.27 -17.17
CA PHE A 301 -15.77 -33.11 -16.03
C PHE A 301 -17.30 -33.14 -15.85
N ASN A 302 -17.86 -34.30 -15.57
CA ASN A 302 -19.27 -34.43 -15.26
C ASN A 302 -19.54 -34.11 -13.78
N THR A 303 -20.81 -34.17 -13.36
CA THR A 303 -21.24 -33.87 -11.98
C THR A 303 -20.62 -34.76 -10.90
N ASN A 304 -20.02 -35.89 -11.28
CA ASN A 304 -19.28 -36.78 -10.38
C ASN A 304 -17.76 -36.59 -10.45
N ASN A 305 -17.30 -35.45 -10.99
CA ASN A 305 -15.90 -35.12 -11.16
C ASN A 305 -15.11 -36.16 -11.97
N ARG A 306 -15.75 -36.66 -13.07
CA ARG A 306 -15.20 -37.71 -13.92
C ARG A 306 -15.20 -37.32 -15.39
N VAL A 307 -14.17 -37.77 -16.09
CA VAL A 307 -14.11 -37.80 -17.55
C VAL A 307 -13.93 -39.21 -18.01
N ASN A 308 -14.77 -39.66 -18.95
CA ASN A 308 -14.69 -40.97 -19.54
C ASN A 308 -14.30 -40.84 -21.04
N THR A 309 -13.28 -41.55 -21.44
CA THR A 309 -12.81 -41.62 -22.84
C THR A 309 -12.90 -43.06 -23.33
N VAL A 310 -13.61 -43.29 -24.44
CA VAL A 310 -13.74 -44.61 -25.04
C VAL A 310 -12.58 -44.87 -26.01
N LEU A 311 -11.79 -45.88 -25.73
CA LEU A 311 -10.81 -46.43 -26.67
C LEU A 311 -11.55 -47.39 -27.59
N THR A 312 -11.71 -47.00 -28.84
CA THR A 312 -12.44 -47.80 -29.84
C THR A 312 -11.72 -49.13 -30.14
N GLN A 313 -12.47 -50.14 -30.66
CA GLN A 313 -11.87 -51.39 -31.08
C GLN A 313 -10.74 -51.20 -32.08
N ALA A 314 -10.92 -50.30 -33.04
CA ALA A 314 -9.89 -49.93 -34.03
C ALA A 314 -8.62 -49.35 -33.40
N TYR A 315 -8.78 -48.49 -32.38
CA TYR A 315 -7.66 -47.92 -31.59
C TYR A 315 -6.87 -49.03 -30.87
N LEU A 316 -7.56 -49.97 -30.25
CA LEU A 316 -6.95 -51.08 -29.51
C LEU A 316 -6.28 -52.09 -30.46
N ALA A 317 -6.93 -52.44 -31.59
CA ALA A 317 -6.38 -53.33 -32.58
C ALA A 317 -5.07 -52.80 -33.21
N ALA A 318 -4.98 -51.49 -33.44
CA ALA A 318 -3.76 -50.83 -33.95
C ALA A 318 -2.58 -50.89 -32.95
N ARG A 319 -2.83 -51.32 -31.70
CA ARG A 319 -1.85 -51.41 -30.60
C ARG A 319 -1.73 -52.82 -30.04
N GLN A 320 -2.19 -53.80 -30.79
CA GLN A 320 -2.18 -55.19 -30.35
C GLN A 320 -0.77 -55.65 -29.97
N GLY A 321 -0.67 -56.32 -28.82
CA GLY A 321 0.60 -56.82 -28.29
C GLY A 321 1.55 -55.73 -27.73
N LYS A 322 1.06 -54.53 -27.54
CA LYS A 322 1.82 -53.42 -26.94
C LYS A 322 1.23 -53.01 -25.59
N GLU A 323 2.08 -52.63 -24.68
CA GLU A 323 1.69 -51.89 -23.47
C GLU A 323 1.39 -50.44 -23.85
N ILE A 324 0.26 -49.91 -23.36
CA ILE A 324 -0.16 -48.52 -23.58
C ILE A 324 -0.20 -47.81 -22.25
N LEU A 325 0.64 -46.81 -22.08
CA LEU A 325 0.64 -45.95 -20.90
C LEU A 325 -0.19 -44.69 -21.16
N PHE A 326 -1.03 -44.33 -20.22
CA PHE A 326 -1.83 -43.11 -20.28
C PHE A 326 -1.50 -42.19 -19.13
N ARG A 327 -1.53 -40.90 -19.45
CA ARG A 327 -1.61 -39.79 -18.50
C ARG A 327 -2.73 -38.85 -18.91
N TRP A 328 -2.99 -37.85 -18.14
CA TRP A 328 -3.95 -36.80 -18.52
C TRP A 328 -3.48 -35.41 -18.02
N ASN A 329 -4.07 -34.38 -18.55
CA ASN A 329 -3.87 -32.99 -18.16
C ASN A 329 -5.22 -32.25 -18.19
#